data_41bee80b01590d6a944c9d19ae7646b5
#
_entry.id   41bee80b01590d6a944c9d19ae7646b5
#
_cell.length_a   1.000
_cell.length_b   1.000
_cell.length_c   1.000
_cell.angle_alpha   90.00
_cell.angle_beta   90.00
_cell.angle_gamma   90.00
#
_symmetry.space_group_name_H-M   'P 1'
#
loop_
_entity.id
_entity.type
_entity.pdbx_description
1 polymer ?
#
loop_
_entity_poly.entity_id
_entity_poly.type
_entity_poly.pdbx_seq_one_letter_code
_entity_poly.pdbx_strand_id
1 'polypeptide(L)'
;DRPCHSYTGRMFARIQSDIQCILERDPAARSRWDVVFSYPGFHAVVLHRMAHSCWSSGWTWLARWISHWGRFLTGIEIHPGAKIGERVFIDHGMGVVIGETAEVGDGCTIYHGVTLGGTSLYKGAKRHPTLGKGVVVGAGAKVLGGFEVGDGAKIGSNAVVIKPVPA
;
A
#
# COMPACT_ATOMS: atom_id res chain seq x y z
N ASP A 1 -18.16 15.17 22.75
CA ASP A 1 -16.76 15.62 22.72
C ASP A 1 -15.82 14.42 22.72
N ARG A 2 -15.35 14.02 21.55
CA ARG A 2 -14.24 13.05 21.45
C ARG A 2 -12.95 13.86 21.25
N PRO A 3 -11.93 13.71 22.11
CA PRO A 3 -10.76 14.57 22.09
C PRO A 3 -9.95 14.35 20.80
N CYS A 4 -9.65 15.45 20.12
CA CYS A 4 -8.79 15.55 18.93
C CYS A 4 -7.35 14.99 19.16
N HIS A 5 -6.96 14.80 20.42
CA HIS A 5 -5.65 14.28 20.83
C HIS A 5 -5.38 12.82 20.48
N SER A 6 -6.41 12.03 20.14
CA SER A 6 -6.22 10.58 19.87
C SER A 6 -5.82 10.27 18.42
N TYR A 7 -6.10 11.16 17.46
CA TYR A 7 -5.79 10.94 16.04
C TYR A 7 -4.33 11.22 15.69
N THR A 8 -3.77 12.32 16.19
CA THR A 8 -2.36 12.69 15.97
C THR A 8 -1.41 11.69 16.61
N GLY A 9 -1.72 11.22 17.83
CA GLY A 9 -0.92 10.21 18.53
C GLY A 9 -0.89 8.85 17.78
N ARG A 10 -2.03 8.43 17.23
CA ARG A 10 -2.10 7.18 16.44
C ARG A 10 -1.37 7.29 15.10
N MET A 11 -1.47 8.41 14.41
CA MET A 11 -0.75 8.63 13.14
C MET A 11 0.77 8.61 13.37
N PHE A 12 1.25 9.29 14.43
CA PHE A 12 2.66 9.33 14.76
C PHE A 12 3.21 7.94 15.12
N ALA A 13 2.48 7.17 15.92
CA ALA A 13 2.85 5.80 16.25
C ALA A 13 2.93 4.88 15.03
N ARG A 14 2.00 5.03 14.07
CA ARG A 14 2.03 4.30 12.80
C ARG A 14 3.24 4.66 11.96
N ILE A 15 3.57 5.94 11.83
CA ILE A 15 4.77 6.39 11.11
C ILE A 15 6.03 5.80 11.72
N GLN A 16 6.15 5.80 13.05
CA GLN A 16 7.29 5.18 13.73
C GLN A 16 7.36 3.67 13.49
N SER A 17 6.22 2.98 13.51
CA SER A 17 6.13 1.55 13.23
C SER A 17 6.54 1.21 11.79
N ASP A 18 6.17 2.04 10.82
CA ASP A 18 6.59 1.85 9.43
C ASP A 18 8.08 2.07 9.23
N ILE A 19 8.65 3.12 9.84
CA ILE A 19 10.09 3.36 9.81
C ILE A 19 10.85 2.17 10.40
N GLN A 20 10.39 1.67 11.55
CA GLN A 20 11.00 0.53 12.20
C GLN A 20 10.90 -0.74 11.32
N CYS A 21 9.76 -0.95 10.67
CA CYS A 21 9.56 -2.07 9.74
C CYS A 21 10.57 -2.06 8.59
N ILE A 22 10.83 -0.89 8.02
CA ILE A 22 11.81 -0.74 6.91
C ILE A 22 13.22 -1.01 7.41
N LEU A 23 13.61 -0.46 8.57
CA LEU A 23 14.92 -0.71 9.17
C LEU A 23 15.18 -2.18 9.50
N GLU A 24 14.12 -2.93 9.85
CA GLU A 24 14.22 -4.37 10.13
C GLU A 24 14.33 -5.23 8.87
N ARG A 25 13.75 -4.78 7.75
CA ARG A 25 13.62 -5.59 6.52
C ARG A 25 14.64 -5.26 5.46
N ASP A 26 15.08 -4.02 5.40
CA ASP A 26 16.06 -3.59 4.40
C ASP A 26 17.44 -3.41 5.02
N PRO A 27 18.41 -4.32 4.70
CA PRO A 27 19.78 -4.19 5.16
C PRO A 27 20.47 -2.90 4.69
N ALA A 28 19.97 -2.24 3.63
CA ALA A 28 20.52 -1.00 3.11
C ALA A 28 20.10 0.23 3.93
N ALA A 29 19.02 0.13 4.70
CA ALA A 29 18.54 1.22 5.56
C ALA A 29 19.45 1.39 6.79
N ARG A 30 20.23 2.47 6.82
CA ARG A 30 21.22 2.72 7.86
C ARG A 30 20.71 3.52 9.04
N SER A 31 19.68 4.34 8.83
CA SER A 31 19.14 5.23 9.84
C SER A 31 17.66 5.57 9.58
N ARG A 32 16.99 6.10 10.62
CA ARG A 32 15.62 6.62 10.46
C ARG A 32 15.56 7.76 9.43
N TRP A 33 16.63 8.56 9.33
CA TRP A 33 16.71 9.66 8.40
C TRP A 33 16.80 9.18 6.95
N ASP A 34 17.52 8.06 6.70
CA ASP A 34 17.53 7.43 5.37
C ASP A 34 16.12 7.06 4.93
N VAL A 35 15.33 6.46 5.83
CA VAL A 35 13.95 6.09 5.53
C VAL A 35 13.09 7.32 5.25
N VAL A 36 13.18 8.34 6.10
CA VAL A 36 12.35 9.56 5.98
C VAL A 36 12.66 10.34 4.69
N PHE A 37 13.91 10.37 4.25
CA PHE A 37 14.29 11.22 3.12
C PHE A 37 14.49 10.46 1.80
N SER A 38 14.70 9.14 1.82
CA SER A 38 15.16 8.39 0.65
C SER A 38 14.28 7.21 0.24
N TYR A 39 13.22 6.89 0.99
CA TYR A 39 12.35 5.74 0.70
C TYR A 39 11.03 6.17 0.07
N PRO A 40 10.86 6.05 -1.25
CA PRO A 40 9.63 6.44 -1.94
C PRO A 40 8.42 5.62 -1.48
N GLY A 41 8.60 4.34 -1.13
CA GLY A 41 7.55 3.50 -0.58
C GLY A 41 6.99 4.03 0.75
N PHE A 42 7.85 4.52 1.64
CA PHE A 42 7.45 5.17 2.88
C PHE A 42 6.62 6.45 2.59
N HIS A 43 7.12 7.31 1.70
CA HIS A 43 6.42 8.53 1.31
C HIS A 43 5.04 8.24 0.71
N ALA A 44 4.96 7.21 -0.17
CA ALA A 44 3.70 6.81 -0.80
C ALA A 44 2.66 6.35 0.22
N VAL A 45 3.06 5.55 1.22
CA VAL A 45 2.17 5.08 2.29
C VAL A 45 1.68 6.23 3.17
N VAL A 46 2.56 7.18 3.53
CA VAL A 46 2.18 8.37 4.31
C VAL A 46 1.19 9.24 3.54
N LEU A 47 1.48 9.55 2.27
CA LEU A 47 0.58 10.34 1.41
C LEU A 47 -0.75 9.63 1.17
N HIS A 48 -0.72 8.29 0.99
CA HIS A 48 -1.93 7.50 0.89
C HIS A 48 -2.81 7.60 2.14
N ARG A 49 -2.25 7.55 3.34
CA ARG A 49 -3.04 7.70 4.58
C ARG A 49 -3.76 9.03 4.66
N MET A 50 -3.10 10.10 4.22
CA MET A 50 -3.73 11.44 4.11
C MET A 50 -4.87 11.41 3.08
N ALA A 51 -4.61 10.87 1.89
CA ALA A 51 -5.60 10.73 0.83
C ALA A 51 -6.79 9.87 1.26
N HIS A 52 -6.53 8.74 1.93
CA HIS A 52 -7.56 7.83 2.43
C HIS A 52 -8.43 8.49 3.52
N SER A 53 -7.85 9.30 4.38
CA SER A 53 -8.62 10.07 5.38
C SER A 53 -9.59 11.05 4.71
N CYS A 54 -9.13 11.79 3.69
CA CYS A 54 -9.99 12.66 2.88
C CYS A 54 -11.08 11.86 2.16
N TRP A 55 -10.73 10.71 1.58
CA TRP A 55 -11.67 9.82 0.89
C TRP A 55 -12.78 9.33 1.80
N SER A 56 -12.41 8.84 2.98
CA SER A 56 -13.35 8.34 4.00
C SER A 56 -14.24 9.45 4.60
N SER A 57 -13.80 10.70 4.51
CA SER A 57 -14.57 11.89 4.93
C SER A 57 -15.45 12.47 3.82
N GLY A 58 -15.49 11.82 2.63
CA GLY A 58 -16.28 12.29 1.49
C GLY A 58 -15.60 13.33 0.60
N TRP A 59 -14.38 13.77 0.92
CA TRP A 59 -13.60 14.73 0.12
C TRP A 59 -12.87 14.01 -1.03
N THR A 60 -13.64 13.36 -1.89
CA THR A 60 -13.12 12.46 -2.93
C THR A 60 -12.22 13.15 -3.94
N TRP A 61 -12.55 14.39 -4.33
CA TRP A 61 -11.72 15.17 -5.24
C TRP A 61 -10.35 15.47 -4.62
N LEU A 62 -10.31 15.96 -3.37
CA LEU A 62 -9.06 16.25 -2.67
C LEU A 62 -8.22 14.99 -2.45
N ALA A 63 -8.87 13.88 -2.09
CA ALA A 63 -8.22 12.59 -1.96
C ALA A 63 -7.52 12.14 -3.26
N ARG A 64 -8.22 12.26 -4.39
CA ARG A 64 -7.67 11.96 -5.72
C ARG A 64 -6.51 12.87 -6.08
N TRP A 65 -6.60 14.13 -5.75
CA TRP A 65 -5.55 15.10 -6.00
C TRP A 65 -4.29 14.80 -5.19
N ILE A 66 -4.42 14.48 -3.89
CA ILE A 66 -3.29 14.05 -3.03
C ILE A 66 -2.67 12.77 -3.60
N SER A 67 -3.46 11.78 -3.99
CA SER A 67 -2.99 10.54 -4.61
C SER A 67 -2.22 10.79 -5.92
N HIS A 68 -2.67 11.73 -6.74
CA HIS A 68 -1.98 12.12 -7.97
C HIS A 68 -0.58 12.70 -7.69
N TRP A 69 -0.46 13.59 -6.70
CA TRP A 69 0.83 14.11 -6.27
C TRP A 69 1.71 13.03 -5.65
N GLY A 70 1.13 12.10 -4.89
CA GLY A 70 1.85 10.94 -4.38
C GLY A 70 2.50 10.13 -5.49
N ARG A 71 1.75 9.82 -6.54
CA ARG A 71 2.27 9.15 -7.75
C ARG A 71 3.37 9.95 -8.43
N PHE A 72 3.17 11.26 -8.61
CA PHE A 72 4.16 12.13 -9.27
C PHE A 72 5.49 12.16 -8.50
N LEU A 73 5.43 12.24 -7.17
CA LEU A 73 6.62 12.35 -6.31
C LEU A 73 7.35 11.01 -6.09
N THR A 74 6.61 9.90 -6.12
CA THR A 74 7.15 8.59 -5.70
C THR A 74 7.23 7.55 -6.81
N GLY A 75 6.52 7.78 -7.92
CA GLY A 75 6.33 6.76 -8.97
C GLY A 75 5.41 5.60 -8.56
N ILE A 76 4.72 5.73 -7.43
CA ILE A 76 3.82 4.72 -6.85
C ILE A 76 2.40 5.26 -6.87
N GLU A 77 1.49 4.53 -7.50
CA GLU A 77 0.07 4.87 -7.51
C GLU A 77 -0.69 4.03 -6.51
N ILE A 78 -1.28 4.68 -5.51
CA ILE A 78 -2.21 4.04 -4.58
C ILE A 78 -3.53 4.82 -4.63
N HIS A 79 -4.60 4.13 -5.05
CA HIS A 79 -5.92 4.77 -5.06
C HIS A 79 -6.35 5.10 -3.63
N PRO A 80 -6.92 6.30 -3.35
CA PRO A 80 -7.28 6.69 -1.99
C PRO A 80 -8.35 5.79 -1.34
N GLY A 81 -9.14 5.07 -2.13
CA GLY A 81 -10.10 4.06 -1.63
C GLY A 81 -9.47 2.75 -1.18
N ALA A 82 -8.23 2.45 -1.59
CA ALA A 82 -7.54 1.24 -1.16
C ALA A 82 -7.33 1.20 0.36
N LYS A 83 -7.32 0.01 0.93
CA LYS A 83 -7.02 -0.19 2.35
C LYS A 83 -5.61 -0.75 2.50
N ILE A 84 -4.75 0.01 3.15
CA ILE A 84 -3.36 -0.39 3.41
C ILE A 84 -3.19 -0.60 4.91
N GLY A 85 -2.74 -1.79 5.28
CA GLY A 85 -2.46 -2.18 6.66
C GLY A 85 -1.27 -1.47 7.27
N GLU A 86 -0.85 -1.96 8.43
CA GLU A 86 0.31 -1.44 9.16
C GLU A 86 1.57 -2.21 8.75
N ARG A 87 2.74 -1.57 8.86
CA ARG A 87 4.04 -2.19 8.57
C ARG A 87 4.11 -2.78 7.16
N VAL A 88 3.45 -2.16 6.19
CA VAL A 88 3.57 -2.51 4.77
C VAL A 88 4.85 -1.89 4.21
N PHE A 89 5.70 -2.73 3.65
CA PHE A 89 6.96 -2.31 3.04
C PHE A 89 6.84 -2.35 1.51
N ILE A 90 6.95 -1.19 0.87
CA ILE A 90 7.04 -1.08 -0.59
C ILE A 90 8.51 -0.82 -0.93
N ASP A 91 9.18 -1.84 -1.46
CA ASP A 91 10.60 -1.79 -1.78
C ASP A 91 10.83 -1.31 -3.21
N HIS A 92 11.71 -0.32 -3.37
CA HIS A 92 11.95 0.45 -4.60
C HIS A 92 10.71 1.20 -5.10
N GLY A 93 9.62 0.53 -5.28
CA GLY A 93 8.27 1.04 -5.49
C GLY A 93 7.93 1.58 -6.88
N MET A 94 8.90 1.97 -7.70
CA MET A 94 8.62 2.54 -9.03
C MET A 94 7.67 1.65 -9.84
N GLY A 95 6.58 2.23 -10.36
CA GLY A 95 5.61 1.53 -11.19
C GLY A 95 4.64 0.61 -10.42
N VAL A 96 4.62 0.67 -9.09
CA VAL A 96 3.56 0.01 -8.30
C VAL A 96 2.23 0.70 -8.54
N VAL A 97 1.18 -0.10 -8.76
CA VAL A 97 -0.20 0.38 -8.90
C VAL A 97 -1.12 -0.43 -7.99
N ILE A 98 -1.80 0.24 -7.08
CA ILE A 98 -2.78 -0.36 -6.16
C ILE A 98 -4.15 0.27 -6.40
N GLY A 99 -5.09 -0.54 -6.90
CA GLY A 99 -6.43 -0.09 -7.32
C GLY A 99 -7.40 0.16 -6.17
N GLU A 100 -8.53 0.77 -6.49
CA GLU A 100 -9.52 1.32 -5.56
C GLU A 100 -10.02 0.36 -4.47
N THR A 101 -10.37 -0.86 -4.85
CA THR A 101 -10.93 -1.85 -3.91
C THR A 101 -9.89 -2.86 -3.42
N ALA A 102 -8.60 -2.58 -3.64
CA ALA A 102 -7.52 -3.42 -3.12
C ALA A 102 -7.43 -3.30 -1.60
N GLU A 103 -7.08 -4.42 -0.96
CA GLU A 103 -6.79 -4.47 0.45
C GLU A 103 -5.42 -5.13 0.64
N VAL A 104 -4.57 -4.51 1.43
CA VAL A 104 -3.23 -5.02 1.74
C VAL A 104 -3.14 -5.22 3.24
N GLY A 105 -2.98 -6.46 3.65
CA GLY A 105 -2.86 -6.84 5.05
C GLY A 105 -1.57 -6.33 5.70
N ASP A 106 -1.54 -6.43 7.04
CA ASP A 106 -0.38 -5.99 7.83
C ASP A 106 0.87 -6.76 7.46
N GLY A 107 2.00 -6.09 7.48
CA GLY A 107 3.29 -6.71 7.31
C GLY A 107 3.59 -7.22 5.90
N CYS A 108 2.81 -6.87 4.88
CA CYS A 108 3.10 -7.21 3.50
C CYS A 108 4.37 -6.54 2.98
N THR A 109 5.04 -7.20 2.02
CA THR A 109 6.15 -6.63 1.25
C THR A 109 5.77 -6.62 -0.23
N ILE A 110 5.89 -5.45 -0.87
CA ILE A 110 5.55 -5.25 -2.27
C ILE A 110 6.76 -4.65 -2.98
N TYR A 111 7.21 -5.32 -4.03
CA TYR A 111 8.34 -4.82 -4.83
C TYR A 111 7.86 -3.93 -5.99
N HIS A 112 8.82 -3.25 -6.63
CA HIS A 112 8.56 -2.37 -7.77
C HIS A 112 7.81 -3.06 -8.91
N GLY A 113 7.07 -2.29 -9.69
CA GLY A 113 6.35 -2.76 -10.87
C GLY A 113 5.16 -3.68 -10.59
N VAL A 114 4.81 -3.91 -9.32
CA VAL A 114 3.65 -4.72 -8.93
C VAL A 114 2.35 -4.00 -9.27
N THR A 115 1.38 -4.74 -9.77
CA THR A 115 0.02 -4.24 -10.00
C THR A 115 -0.98 -5.07 -9.20
N LEU A 116 -1.72 -4.43 -8.31
CA LEU A 116 -2.92 -4.96 -7.68
C LEU A 116 -4.12 -4.39 -8.44
N GLY A 117 -4.49 -5.06 -9.53
CA GLY A 117 -5.40 -4.55 -10.56
C GLY A 117 -6.76 -5.23 -10.58
N GLY A 118 -7.71 -4.57 -11.24
CA GLY A 118 -9.04 -5.10 -11.49
C GLY A 118 -9.17 -5.69 -12.88
N THR A 119 -10.05 -6.68 -13.04
CA THR A 119 -10.40 -7.30 -14.32
C THR A 119 -11.83 -6.97 -14.75
N SER A 120 -12.62 -6.33 -13.88
CA SER A 120 -14.02 -6.00 -14.12
C SER A 120 -14.21 -4.49 -14.23
N LEU A 121 -15.10 -4.07 -15.11
CA LEU A 121 -15.51 -2.65 -15.28
C LEU A 121 -16.78 -2.31 -14.49
N TYR A 122 -17.38 -3.25 -13.77
CA TYR A 122 -18.59 -2.99 -12.99
C TYR A 122 -18.28 -2.10 -11.78
N LYS A 123 -19.00 -0.98 -11.68
CA LYS A 123 -18.92 -0.05 -10.54
C LYS A 123 -19.47 -0.69 -9.27
N GLY A 124 -18.80 -0.45 -8.13
CA GLY A 124 -19.25 -0.93 -6.82
C GLY A 124 -18.92 -2.38 -6.50
N ALA A 125 -18.37 -3.16 -7.42
CA ALA A 125 -17.94 -4.53 -7.13
C ALA A 125 -16.50 -4.56 -6.59
N LYS A 126 -16.20 -5.55 -5.76
CA LYS A 126 -14.83 -5.90 -5.37
C LYS A 126 -14.11 -6.43 -6.60
N ARG A 127 -13.21 -5.64 -7.17
CA ARG A 127 -12.52 -5.93 -8.44
C ARG A 127 -11.00 -6.02 -8.33
N HIS A 128 -10.45 -5.63 -7.18
CA HIS A 128 -9.02 -5.67 -6.90
C HIS A 128 -8.73 -6.68 -5.77
N PRO A 129 -7.53 -7.28 -5.72
CA PRO A 129 -7.22 -8.35 -4.78
C PRO A 129 -7.18 -7.87 -3.34
N THR A 130 -7.38 -8.84 -2.44
CA THR A 130 -7.08 -8.73 -1.02
C THR A 130 -5.83 -9.56 -0.73
N LEU A 131 -4.78 -8.92 -0.24
CA LEU A 131 -3.60 -9.60 0.28
C LEU A 131 -3.78 -9.82 1.78
N GLY A 132 -3.63 -11.05 2.24
CA GLY A 132 -3.56 -11.40 3.65
C GLY A 132 -2.34 -10.80 4.36
N LYS A 133 -2.13 -11.14 5.62
CA LYS A 133 -1.00 -10.64 6.40
C LYS A 133 0.31 -11.27 5.95
N GLY A 134 1.37 -10.48 5.94
CA GLY A 134 2.72 -10.97 5.66
C GLY A 134 2.95 -11.50 4.24
N VAL A 135 2.05 -11.19 3.30
CA VAL A 135 2.20 -11.58 1.89
C VAL A 135 3.39 -10.86 1.27
N VAL A 136 4.16 -11.59 0.48
CA VAL A 136 5.28 -11.04 -0.30
C VAL A 136 4.93 -11.09 -1.79
N VAL A 137 4.96 -9.92 -2.45
CA VAL A 137 4.69 -9.81 -3.88
C VAL A 137 5.96 -9.38 -4.61
N GLY A 138 6.53 -10.31 -5.37
CA GLY A 138 7.79 -10.12 -6.10
C GLY A 138 7.69 -9.08 -7.21
N ALA A 139 8.85 -8.56 -7.61
CA ALA A 139 8.97 -7.48 -8.58
C ALA A 139 8.23 -7.77 -9.89
N GLY A 140 7.50 -6.80 -10.39
CA GLY A 140 6.77 -6.90 -11.66
C GLY A 140 5.54 -7.79 -11.65
N ALA A 141 5.19 -8.46 -10.55
CA ALA A 141 4.03 -9.35 -10.49
C ALA A 141 2.72 -8.59 -10.69
N LYS A 142 1.76 -9.24 -11.35
CA LYS A 142 0.42 -8.71 -11.62
C LYS A 142 -0.62 -9.59 -10.93
N VAL A 143 -1.30 -9.05 -9.93
CA VAL A 143 -2.39 -9.72 -9.21
C VAL A 143 -3.70 -9.07 -9.65
N LEU A 144 -4.48 -9.78 -10.44
CA LEU A 144 -5.58 -9.19 -11.20
C LEU A 144 -6.90 -9.89 -10.89
N GLY A 145 -7.79 -9.18 -10.20
CA GLY A 145 -9.14 -9.66 -9.86
C GLY A 145 -9.49 -9.51 -8.39
N GLY A 146 -10.78 -9.60 -8.07
CA GLY A 146 -11.32 -9.43 -6.72
C GLY A 146 -11.28 -10.70 -5.86
N PHE A 147 -10.13 -11.33 -5.73
CA PHE A 147 -9.93 -12.56 -4.94
C PHE A 147 -8.93 -12.35 -3.79
N GLU A 148 -8.77 -13.37 -2.98
CA GLU A 148 -7.89 -13.35 -1.82
C GLU A 148 -6.57 -14.09 -2.10
N VAL A 149 -5.49 -13.51 -1.57
CA VAL A 149 -4.17 -14.13 -1.43
C VAL A 149 -3.96 -14.38 0.06
N GLY A 150 -3.82 -15.63 0.45
CA GLY A 150 -3.75 -16.06 1.85
C GLY A 150 -2.54 -15.52 2.60
N ASP A 151 -2.62 -15.56 3.93
CA ASP A 151 -1.58 -15.06 4.82
C ASP A 151 -0.23 -15.73 4.54
N GLY A 152 0.83 -14.93 4.51
CA GLY A 152 2.20 -15.42 4.32
C GLY A 152 2.52 -15.94 2.91
N ALA A 153 1.58 -15.93 1.98
CA ALA A 153 1.81 -16.37 0.62
C ALA A 153 2.94 -15.55 -0.07
N LYS A 154 3.68 -16.20 -0.94
CA LYS A 154 4.78 -15.58 -1.71
C LYS A 154 4.49 -15.66 -3.19
N ILE A 155 4.33 -14.51 -3.83
CA ILE A 155 4.13 -14.39 -5.28
C ILE A 155 5.48 -14.08 -5.92
N GLY A 156 5.91 -14.96 -6.85
CA GLY A 156 7.18 -14.80 -7.55
C GLY A 156 7.22 -13.57 -8.46
N SER A 157 8.43 -13.08 -8.73
CA SER A 157 8.63 -11.93 -9.63
C SER A 157 8.07 -12.22 -11.03
N ASN A 158 7.44 -11.20 -11.62
CA ASN A 158 6.79 -11.23 -12.93
C ASN A 158 5.64 -12.26 -13.07
N ALA A 159 5.19 -12.87 -11.96
CA ALA A 159 4.03 -13.76 -12.00
C ALA A 159 2.74 -12.99 -12.35
N VAL A 160 1.87 -13.63 -13.11
CA VAL A 160 0.50 -13.16 -13.35
C VAL A 160 -0.47 -14.05 -12.59
N VAL A 161 -1.10 -13.48 -11.57
CA VAL A 161 -2.03 -14.19 -10.67
C VAL A 161 -3.44 -13.71 -10.95
N ILE A 162 -4.30 -14.64 -11.34
CA ILE A 162 -5.70 -14.37 -11.72
C ILE A 162 -6.70 -15.27 -10.96
N LYS A 163 -6.22 -15.98 -9.93
CA LYS A 163 -7.00 -16.90 -9.11
C LYS A 163 -6.57 -16.78 -7.65
N PRO A 164 -7.42 -17.17 -6.69
CA PRO A 164 -7.07 -17.21 -5.27
C PRO A 164 -5.78 -18.02 -5.02
N VAL A 165 -5.01 -17.55 -4.07
CA VAL A 165 -3.75 -18.19 -3.63
C VAL A 165 -3.92 -18.58 -2.16
N PRO A 166 -3.71 -19.84 -1.78
CA PRO A 166 -3.76 -20.26 -0.37
C PRO A 166 -2.62 -19.64 0.45
N ALA A 167 -2.74 -19.73 1.78
CA ALA A 167 -1.71 -19.36 2.73
C ALA A 167 -0.49 -20.30 2.66
#